data_334084bf8662243f714bdd9401679690
#
_entry.id   334084bf8662243f714bdd9401679690
#
_cell.length_a   1.000
_cell.length_b   1.000
_cell.length_c   1.000
_cell.angle_alpha   90.00
_cell.angle_beta   90.00
_cell.angle_gamma   90.00
#
_symmetry.space_group_name_H-M   'P 1'
#
loop_
_entity.id
_entity.type
_entity.pdbx_description
1 polymer ?
#
loop_
_entity_poly.entity_id
_entity_poly.type
_entity_poly.pdbx_seq_one_letter_code
_entity_poly.pdbx_strand_id
1 'polypeptide(L)'
;IWLLSAEYENASVHEERAYSRFAERIRKHKSAPAGKVRRALFVKYAGYAAAIIILLFTTPFIIYNFTTPDDSLISEVYAPRKSKLKMKLPDGSIVWLNADSKLSYSESFSRKNRNVQLEGEGYFEVAHGEHPFVVQTDSAQIKVLGTKFNVKNYGDENYIKVSLLEGSIALSCINQEFIMKPNQTMTVNKLDQTYKLTESADYAE
;
A
#
# COMPACT_ATOMS: atom_id res chain seq x y z
N ILE A 1 -52.40 90.67 8.33
CA ILE A 1 -52.60 89.29 8.81
C ILE A 1 -52.42 88.27 7.67
N TRP A 2 -52.70 88.60 6.41
CA TRP A 2 -52.60 87.67 5.26
C TRP A 2 -51.17 87.44 4.74
N LEU A 3 -50.25 88.34 4.93
CA LEU A 3 -48.86 88.17 4.46
C LEU A 3 -48.03 87.26 5.33
N LEU A 4 -48.31 87.07 6.58
CA LEU A 4 -47.57 86.19 7.51
C LEU A 4 -47.92 84.69 7.32
N SER A 5 -49.13 84.40 6.82
CA SER A 5 -49.54 83.00 6.57
C SER A 5 -48.88 82.37 5.32
N ALA A 6 -48.67 83.23 4.27
CA ALA A 6 -48.02 82.74 3.03
C ALA A 6 -46.50 82.44 3.18
N GLU A 7 -45.87 83.24 4.10
CA GLU A 7 -44.43 83.05 4.37
C GLU A 7 -44.15 81.74 5.21
N TYR A 8 -45.07 81.38 6.11
CA TYR A 8 -45.00 80.16 6.93
C TYR A 8 -45.31 78.92 6.13
N GLU A 9 -46.18 78.95 5.15
CA GLU A 9 -46.53 77.82 4.29
C GLU A 9 -45.38 77.49 3.29
N ASN A 10 -44.67 78.53 2.80
CA ASN A 10 -43.49 78.31 1.95
C ASN A 10 -42.26 77.74 2.70
N ALA A 11 -42.09 78.10 3.97
CA ALA A 11 -41.00 77.60 4.80
C ALA A 11 -41.14 76.08 5.07
N SER A 12 -42.37 75.65 5.37
CA SER A 12 -42.62 74.21 5.65
C SER A 12 -42.40 73.28 4.42
N VAL A 13 -42.77 73.78 3.23
CA VAL A 13 -42.58 73.05 1.96
C VAL A 13 -41.10 72.96 1.57
N HIS A 14 -40.26 73.90 1.95
CA HIS A 14 -38.82 73.87 1.71
C HIS A 14 -38.09 72.90 2.65
N GLU A 15 -38.56 72.82 3.88
CA GLU A 15 -38.01 71.95 4.89
C GLU A 15 -38.25 70.44 4.57
N GLU A 16 -39.46 70.08 4.14
CA GLU A 16 -39.79 68.71 3.72
C GLU A 16 -38.99 68.27 2.48
N ARG A 17 -38.79 69.20 1.51
CA ARG A 17 -37.94 68.86 0.33
C ARG A 17 -36.46 68.71 0.68
N ALA A 18 -36.00 69.47 1.65
CA ALA A 18 -34.59 69.29 2.14
C ALA A 18 -34.42 67.97 2.88
N TYR A 19 -35.42 67.63 3.71
CA TYR A 19 -35.38 66.37 4.47
C TYR A 19 -35.48 65.11 3.56
N SER A 20 -36.37 65.20 2.55
CA SER A 20 -36.53 64.11 1.58
C SER A 20 -35.21 63.85 0.78
N ARG A 21 -34.56 64.93 0.33
CA ARG A 21 -33.25 64.83 -0.37
C ARG A 21 -32.15 64.33 0.52
N PHE A 22 -32.16 64.65 1.78
CA PHE A 22 -31.19 64.15 2.77
C PHE A 22 -31.43 62.65 3.09
N ALA A 23 -32.68 62.28 3.28
CA ALA A 23 -33.07 60.88 3.50
C ALA A 23 -32.72 59.96 2.30
N GLU A 24 -32.90 60.52 1.09
CA GLU A 24 -32.54 59.76 -0.14
C GLU A 24 -31.05 59.63 -0.32
N ARG A 25 -30.20 60.58 0.07
CA ARG A 25 -28.76 60.51 0.10
C ARG A 25 -28.24 59.40 1.11
N ILE A 26 -28.82 59.39 2.31
CA ILE A 26 -28.48 58.38 3.32
C ILE A 26 -28.89 57.00 2.83
N ARG A 27 -30.03 56.84 2.19
CA ARG A 27 -30.48 55.57 1.66
C ARG A 27 -29.59 55.08 0.52
N LYS A 28 -29.09 55.97 -0.35
CA LYS A 28 -28.15 55.64 -1.41
C LYS A 28 -26.77 55.25 -0.88
N HIS A 29 -26.31 55.80 0.25
CA HIS A 29 -25.05 55.46 0.87
C HIS A 29 -25.09 54.12 1.66
N LYS A 30 -26.28 53.65 2.07
CA LYS A 30 -26.43 52.38 2.81
C LYS A 30 -26.47 51.13 1.92
N SER A 31 -26.50 51.28 0.62
CA SER A 31 -26.61 50.15 -0.32
C SER A 31 -25.31 49.80 -1.08
N ALA A 32 -24.16 49.93 -0.44
CA ALA A 32 -22.95 49.28 -0.97
C ALA A 32 -22.92 47.84 -0.47
N PRO A 33 -23.01 46.82 -1.33
CA PRO A 33 -22.95 45.42 -0.88
C PRO A 33 -21.53 45.04 -0.59
N ALA A 34 -21.02 45.43 0.59
CA ALA A 34 -19.67 45.06 1.08
C ALA A 34 -19.47 43.54 1.31
N GLY A 35 -20.54 42.74 1.15
CA GLY A 35 -20.50 41.30 1.39
C GLY A 35 -20.11 40.42 0.20
N LYS A 36 -20.32 40.88 -1.04
CA LYS A 36 -20.11 40.02 -2.23
C LYS A 36 -18.66 39.86 -2.64
N VAL A 37 -17.83 40.87 -2.50
CA VAL A 37 -16.41 40.81 -2.90
C VAL A 37 -15.58 39.99 -1.93
N ARG A 38 -15.84 40.10 -0.62
CA ARG A 38 -15.17 39.29 0.40
C ARG A 38 -15.50 37.78 0.28
N ARG A 39 -16.74 37.45 -0.06
CA ARG A 39 -17.16 36.05 -0.28
C ARG A 39 -16.47 35.41 -1.50
N ALA A 40 -16.34 36.12 -2.60
CA ALA A 40 -15.70 35.63 -3.83
C ALA A 40 -14.20 35.37 -3.64
N LEU A 41 -13.51 36.22 -2.89
CA LEU A 41 -12.09 35.98 -2.53
C LEU A 41 -11.93 34.81 -1.55
N PHE A 42 -12.81 34.71 -0.56
CA PHE A 42 -12.77 33.60 0.41
C PHE A 42 -12.96 32.23 -0.25
N VAL A 43 -13.88 32.11 -1.22
CA VAL A 43 -14.13 30.88 -1.98
C VAL A 43 -12.91 30.51 -2.84
N LYS A 44 -12.23 31.47 -3.47
CA LYS A 44 -11.01 31.22 -4.23
C LYS A 44 -9.87 30.72 -3.33
N TYR A 45 -9.61 31.36 -2.21
CA TYR A 45 -8.54 30.94 -1.29
C TYR A 45 -8.88 29.64 -0.56
N ALA A 46 -10.15 29.36 -0.25
CA ALA A 46 -10.60 28.08 0.29
C ALA A 46 -10.34 26.91 -0.68
N GLY A 47 -10.50 27.14 -1.99
CA GLY A 47 -10.16 26.15 -3.02
C GLY A 47 -8.67 25.82 -3.07
N TYR A 48 -7.80 26.83 -2.99
CA TYR A 48 -6.34 26.60 -2.92
C TYR A 48 -5.92 25.91 -1.63
N ALA A 49 -6.51 26.27 -0.49
CA ALA A 49 -6.24 25.62 0.79
C ALA A 49 -6.65 24.14 0.75
N ALA A 50 -7.82 23.81 0.20
CA ALA A 50 -8.26 22.43 0.02
C ALA A 50 -7.32 21.63 -0.90
N ALA A 51 -6.86 22.22 -2.01
CA ALA A 51 -5.91 21.58 -2.92
C ALA A 51 -4.56 21.30 -2.24
N ILE A 52 -4.04 22.24 -1.44
CA ILE A 52 -2.80 22.05 -0.68
C ILE A 52 -2.97 20.94 0.36
N ILE A 53 -4.08 20.89 1.08
CA ILE A 53 -4.38 19.84 2.06
C ILE A 53 -4.44 18.46 1.36
N ILE A 54 -5.12 18.37 0.23
CA ILE A 54 -5.17 17.12 -0.56
C ILE A 54 -3.77 16.73 -0.99
N LEU A 55 -2.94 17.62 -1.52
CA LEU A 55 -1.56 17.34 -1.89
C LEU A 55 -0.71 16.89 -0.69
N LEU A 56 -0.83 17.54 0.46
CA LEU A 56 -0.08 17.18 1.67
C LEU A 56 -0.44 15.78 2.21
N PHE A 57 -1.67 15.32 2.04
CA PHE A 57 -2.10 13.99 2.47
C PHE A 57 -1.92 12.91 1.38
N THR A 58 -2.11 13.25 0.11
CA THR A 58 -1.96 12.27 -0.97
C THR A 58 -0.50 12.01 -1.34
N THR A 59 0.37 13.03 -1.28
CA THR A 59 1.80 12.87 -1.65
C THR A 59 2.52 11.87 -0.74
N PRO A 60 2.48 11.97 0.60
CA PRO A 60 3.12 10.98 1.47
C PRO A 60 2.47 9.59 1.34
N PHE A 61 1.15 9.51 1.11
CA PHE A 61 0.47 8.24 0.87
C PHE A 61 0.95 7.58 -0.44
N ILE A 62 1.10 8.35 -1.51
CA ILE A 62 1.64 7.88 -2.79
C ILE A 62 3.11 7.47 -2.61
N ILE A 63 3.96 8.31 -2.00
CA ILE A 63 5.36 7.99 -1.73
C ILE A 63 5.45 6.70 -0.91
N TYR A 64 4.69 6.57 0.17
CA TYR A 64 4.68 5.37 1.02
C TYR A 64 4.29 4.10 0.28
N ASN A 65 3.33 4.15 -0.64
CA ASN A 65 2.88 2.96 -1.40
C ASN A 65 3.71 2.67 -2.65
N PHE A 66 4.40 3.67 -3.22
CA PHE A 66 5.19 3.50 -4.45
C PHE A 66 6.70 3.50 -4.21
N THR A 67 7.17 3.95 -3.05
CA THR A 67 8.56 3.73 -2.67
C THR A 67 8.66 2.33 -2.05
N THR A 68 8.60 1.31 -2.89
CA THR A 68 9.23 0.04 -2.52
C THR A 68 10.69 0.38 -2.26
N PRO A 69 11.29 -0.03 -1.14
CA PRO A 69 12.74 0.05 -1.00
C PRO A 69 13.31 -0.64 -2.23
N ASP A 70 14.10 0.08 -3.01
CA ASP A 70 14.94 -0.53 -4.03
C ASP A 70 15.94 -1.39 -3.26
N ASP A 71 15.60 -2.64 -3.08
CA ASP A 71 16.45 -3.69 -2.48
C ASP A 71 17.57 -4.06 -3.50
N SER A 72 18.25 -3.04 -4.01
CA SER A 72 19.20 -3.13 -5.10
C SER A 72 20.47 -3.90 -4.77
N LEU A 73 20.72 -4.22 -3.50
CA LEU A 73 21.79 -5.11 -3.09
C LEU A 73 21.18 -6.46 -2.72
N ILE A 74 21.41 -7.44 -3.58
CA ILE A 74 20.93 -8.80 -3.42
C ILE A 74 22.13 -9.68 -3.05
N SER A 75 22.04 -10.36 -1.91
CA SER A 75 22.95 -11.43 -1.57
C SER A 75 22.49 -12.70 -2.30
N GLU A 76 23.34 -13.24 -3.17
CA GLU A 76 23.07 -14.48 -3.90
C GLU A 76 23.96 -15.61 -3.39
N VAL A 77 23.35 -16.78 -3.18
CA VAL A 77 24.04 -18.01 -2.81
C VAL A 77 23.67 -19.09 -3.80
N TYR A 78 24.66 -19.69 -4.42
CA TYR A 78 24.49 -20.72 -5.43
C TYR A 78 25.12 -22.05 -4.99
N ALA A 79 24.37 -23.14 -5.08
CA ALA A 79 24.84 -24.52 -4.89
C ALA A 79 25.19 -25.14 -6.26
N PRO A 80 26.47 -25.36 -6.59
CA PRO A 80 26.87 -25.92 -7.86
C PRO A 80 26.28 -27.31 -8.11
N ARG A 81 26.34 -27.75 -9.37
CA ARG A 81 25.94 -29.11 -9.76
C ARG A 81 26.70 -30.16 -8.92
N LYS A 82 25.99 -31.21 -8.51
CA LYS A 82 26.50 -32.31 -7.68
C LYS A 82 26.93 -31.93 -6.26
N SER A 83 26.57 -30.75 -5.78
CA SER A 83 26.79 -30.32 -4.40
C SER A 83 25.50 -29.94 -3.72
N LYS A 84 25.51 -29.98 -2.39
CA LYS A 84 24.46 -29.41 -1.53
C LYS A 84 25.10 -28.39 -0.62
N LEU A 85 24.40 -27.31 -0.35
CA LEU A 85 24.90 -26.24 0.48
C LEU A 85 23.94 -26.01 1.66
N LYS A 86 24.51 -26.03 2.87
CA LYS A 86 23.80 -25.64 4.08
C LYS A 86 24.20 -24.19 4.46
N MET A 87 23.24 -23.34 4.72
CA MET A 87 23.48 -22.00 5.18
C MET A 87 22.52 -21.60 6.31
N LYS A 88 22.95 -20.64 7.12
CA LYS A 88 22.12 -20.00 8.13
C LYS A 88 21.85 -18.56 7.74
N LEU A 89 20.58 -18.17 7.70
CA LEU A 89 20.13 -16.81 7.41
C LEU A 89 20.23 -15.90 8.65
N PRO A 90 20.22 -14.57 8.47
CA PRO A 90 20.35 -13.61 9.58
C PRO A 90 19.20 -13.69 10.61
N ASP A 91 18.00 -14.17 10.23
CA ASP A 91 16.87 -14.39 11.14
C ASP A 91 17.00 -15.65 12.00
N GLY A 92 18.04 -16.47 11.74
CA GLY A 92 18.29 -17.74 12.40
C GLY A 92 17.77 -18.97 11.67
N SER A 93 17.01 -18.80 10.58
CA SER A 93 16.54 -19.88 9.72
C SER A 93 17.69 -20.61 9.06
N ILE A 94 17.51 -21.92 8.80
CA ILE A 94 18.50 -22.76 8.14
C ILE A 94 17.93 -23.20 6.80
N VAL A 95 18.77 -23.12 5.76
CA VAL A 95 18.40 -23.55 4.40
C VAL A 95 19.42 -24.53 3.88
N TRP A 96 18.95 -25.63 3.29
CA TRP A 96 19.75 -26.55 2.51
C TRP A 96 19.37 -26.44 1.06
N LEU A 97 20.26 -25.89 0.25
CA LEU A 97 20.09 -25.82 -1.19
C LEU A 97 20.56 -27.12 -1.82
N ASN A 98 19.76 -27.71 -2.68
CA ASN A 98 20.14 -28.86 -3.50
C ASN A 98 21.01 -28.41 -4.68
N ALA A 99 21.55 -29.36 -5.42
CA ALA A 99 22.38 -29.09 -6.60
C ALA A 99 21.68 -28.18 -7.63
N ASP A 100 22.47 -27.30 -8.25
CA ASP A 100 22.01 -26.37 -9.28
C ASP A 100 20.87 -25.45 -8.80
N SER A 101 20.95 -24.99 -7.55
CA SER A 101 19.94 -24.15 -6.90
C SER A 101 20.53 -22.83 -6.45
N LYS A 102 19.74 -21.77 -6.52
CA LYS A 102 20.11 -20.41 -6.14
C LYS A 102 19.09 -19.85 -5.16
N LEU A 103 19.59 -19.22 -4.09
CA LEU A 103 18.82 -18.47 -3.13
C LEU A 103 19.30 -17.02 -3.15
N SER A 104 18.36 -16.09 -3.34
CA SER A 104 18.65 -14.66 -3.31
C SER A 104 17.81 -13.99 -2.22
N TYR A 105 18.41 -13.04 -1.51
CA TYR A 105 17.71 -12.22 -0.51
C TYR A 105 18.36 -10.84 -0.44
N SER A 106 17.59 -9.85 -0.02
CA SER A 106 18.03 -8.47 0.10
C SER A 106 19.01 -8.30 1.27
N GLU A 107 19.90 -7.32 1.21
CA GLU A 107 20.71 -6.90 2.36
C GLU A 107 19.85 -6.38 3.53
N SER A 108 18.65 -5.91 3.26
CA SER A 108 17.66 -5.55 4.29
C SER A 108 17.01 -6.76 4.96
N PHE A 109 17.38 -8.01 4.54
CA PHE A 109 16.86 -9.21 5.16
C PHE A 109 17.13 -9.20 6.66
N SER A 110 16.07 -9.32 7.42
CA SER A 110 16.08 -9.22 8.88
C SER A 110 14.90 -9.99 9.47
N ARG A 111 14.78 -10.00 10.80
CA ARG A 111 13.60 -10.57 11.45
C ARG A 111 12.28 -9.89 11.08
N LYS A 112 12.31 -8.67 10.53
CA LYS A 112 11.12 -7.94 10.07
C LYS A 112 10.85 -8.11 8.57
N ASN A 113 11.89 -8.26 7.76
CA ASN A 113 11.80 -8.51 6.32
C ASN A 113 12.47 -9.85 6.02
N ARG A 114 11.68 -10.93 5.87
CA ARG A 114 12.16 -12.30 5.70
C ARG A 114 11.80 -12.85 4.32
N ASN A 115 12.05 -12.03 3.28
CA ASN A 115 11.78 -12.41 1.90
C ASN A 115 13.01 -13.02 1.25
N VAL A 116 12.84 -14.18 0.62
CA VAL A 116 13.86 -14.85 -0.19
C VAL A 116 13.28 -15.26 -1.53
N GLN A 117 14.12 -15.30 -2.56
CA GLN A 117 13.78 -15.83 -3.87
C GLN A 117 14.54 -17.15 -4.09
N LEU A 118 13.85 -18.17 -4.56
CA LEU A 118 14.40 -19.51 -4.81
C LEU A 118 14.27 -19.89 -6.28
N GLU A 119 15.38 -20.29 -6.87
CA GLU A 119 15.47 -21.02 -8.14
C GLU A 119 16.10 -22.38 -7.86
N GLY A 120 15.49 -23.48 -8.31
CA GLY A 120 15.92 -24.83 -8.00
C GLY A 120 15.22 -25.44 -6.78
N GLU A 121 15.95 -26.16 -5.93
CA GLU A 121 15.36 -26.86 -4.79
C GLU A 121 16.02 -26.47 -3.48
N GLY A 122 15.19 -26.18 -2.48
CA GLY A 122 15.62 -25.84 -1.13
C GLY A 122 14.73 -26.44 -0.06
N TYR A 123 15.38 -27.01 0.97
CA TYR A 123 14.75 -27.39 2.22
C TYR A 123 14.96 -26.30 3.26
N PHE A 124 13.90 -25.90 3.92
CA PHE A 124 13.86 -24.79 4.85
C PHE A 124 13.46 -25.25 6.24
N GLU A 125 14.25 -24.90 7.25
CA GLU A 125 13.86 -24.89 8.65
C GLU A 125 13.76 -23.43 9.12
N VAL A 126 12.58 -22.89 9.03
CA VAL A 126 12.34 -21.47 9.32
C VAL A 126 12.21 -21.26 10.82
N ALA A 127 13.02 -20.34 11.34
CA ALA A 127 12.91 -19.90 12.72
C ALA A 127 11.55 -19.25 12.98
N HIS A 128 10.93 -19.59 14.12
CA HIS A 128 9.65 -19.01 14.50
C HIS A 128 9.77 -17.49 14.67
N GLY A 129 8.77 -16.73 14.15
CA GLY A 129 8.78 -15.29 14.20
C GLY A 129 7.39 -14.68 14.01
N GLU A 130 7.22 -13.44 14.47
CA GLU A 130 5.97 -12.68 14.36
C GLU A 130 5.70 -12.22 12.92
N HIS A 131 6.76 -11.97 12.15
CA HIS A 131 6.66 -11.60 10.74
C HIS A 131 6.79 -12.83 9.85
N PRO A 132 6.04 -12.91 8.74
CA PRO A 132 6.11 -14.04 7.84
C PRO A 132 7.48 -14.17 7.16
N PHE A 133 7.97 -15.40 7.00
CA PHE A 133 9.04 -15.75 6.09
C PHE A 133 8.41 -16.09 4.75
N VAL A 134 8.90 -15.50 3.68
CA VAL A 134 8.31 -15.61 2.35
C VAL A 134 9.35 -16.17 1.38
N VAL A 135 9.04 -17.33 0.78
CA VAL A 135 9.78 -17.84 -0.36
C VAL A 135 9.03 -17.49 -1.62
N GLN A 136 9.68 -16.70 -2.47
CA GLN A 136 9.17 -16.32 -3.78
C GLN A 136 9.80 -17.21 -4.84
N THR A 137 8.98 -17.72 -5.75
CA THR A 137 9.41 -18.41 -6.98
C THR A 137 8.80 -17.71 -8.19
N ASP A 138 9.09 -18.18 -9.39
CA ASP A 138 8.49 -17.68 -10.63
C ASP A 138 6.95 -17.86 -10.70
N SER A 139 6.43 -18.88 -10.03
CA SER A 139 5.02 -19.31 -10.19
C SER A 139 4.24 -19.40 -8.87
N ALA A 140 4.91 -19.22 -7.73
CA ALA A 140 4.26 -19.34 -6.43
C ALA A 140 4.92 -18.49 -5.36
N GLN A 141 4.15 -18.14 -4.34
CA GLN A 141 4.62 -17.51 -3.11
C GLN A 141 4.24 -18.37 -1.92
N ILE A 142 5.23 -18.72 -1.11
CA ILE A 142 5.09 -19.55 0.08
C ILE A 142 5.32 -18.70 1.32
N LYS A 143 4.30 -18.55 2.18
CA LYS A 143 4.36 -17.77 3.43
C LYS A 143 4.27 -18.69 4.63
N VAL A 144 5.20 -18.53 5.59
CA VAL A 144 5.27 -19.34 6.80
C VAL A 144 5.67 -18.48 8.01
N LEU A 145 5.43 -18.95 9.23
CA LEU A 145 5.84 -18.27 10.47
C LEU A 145 6.95 -19.03 11.21
N GLY A 146 7.01 -20.35 11.08
CA GLY A 146 7.97 -21.25 11.72
C GLY A 146 7.65 -22.67 11.29
N THR A 147 8.33 -23.18 10.27
CA THR A 147 7.85 -24.30 9.46
C THR A 147 9.04 -25.04 8.86
N LYS A 148 8.95 -26.35 8.76
CA LYS A 148 9.89 -27.19 8.02
C LYS A 148 9.25 -27.67 6.73
N PHE A 149 9.83 -27.33 5.59
CA PHE A 149 9.26 -27.64 4.29
C PHE A 149 10.32 -27.70 3.19
N ASN A 150 9.98 -28.35 2.09
CA ASN A 150 10.80 -28.40 0.89
C ASN A 150 10.07 -27.73 -0.27
N VAL A 151 10.80 -26.96 -1.06
CA VAL A 151 10.33 -26.34 -2.31
C VAL A 151 11.23 -26.79 -3.43
N LYS A 152 10.64 -27.36 -4.50
CA LYS A 152 11.34 -27.72 -5.73
C LYS A 152 10.75 -26.92 -6.88
N ASN A 153 11.58 -26.08 -7.51
CA ASN A 153 11.22 -25.16 -8.58
C ASN A 153 12.38 -24.97 -9.56
N TYR A 154 12.74 -26.03 -10.29
CA TYR A 154 13.74 -25.94 -11.36
C TYR A 154 13.13 -25.30 -12.61
N GLY A 155 13.94 -24.49 -13.31
CA GLY A 155 13.50 -23.79 -14.52
C GLY A 155 13.24 -24.71 -15.72
N ASP A 156 13.91 -25.86 -15.77
CA ASP A 156 13.75 -26.91 -16.78
C ASP A 156 12.58 -27.87 -16.48
N GLU A 157 11.96 -27.79 -15.31
CA GLU A 157 10.79 -28.59 -14.93
C GLU A 157 9.50 -27.78 -15.08
N ASN A 158 8.46 -28.44 -15.61
CA ASN A 158 7.15 -27.83 -15.83
C ASN A 158 6.27 -27.80 -14.57
N TYR A 159 6.82 -28.09 -13.40
CA TYR A 159 6.07 -28.11 -12.17
C TYR A 159 6.87 -27.49 -11.01
N ILE A 160 6.13 -26.92 -10.06
CA ILE A 160 6.63 -26.60 -8.73
C ILE A 160 6.04 -27.60 -7.74
N LYS A 161 6.87 -28.09 -6.81
CA LYS A 161 6.45 -29.01 -5.75
C LYS A 161 6.78 -28.42 -4.39
N VAL A 162 5.78 -28.30 -3.52
CA VAL A 162 5.91 -27.82 -2.14
C VAL A 162 5.47 -28.92 -1.21
N SER A 163 6.37 -29.39 -0.33
CA SER A 163 6.12 -30.47 0.63
C SER A 163 6.27 -29.93 2.05
N LEU A 164 5.23 -30.06 2.86
CA LEU A 164 5.21 -29.59 4.24
C LEU A 164 5.45 -30.72 5.22
N LEU A 165 6.48 -30.58 6.06
CA LEU A 165 6.84 -31.55 7.09
C LEU A 165 6.27 -31.15 8.46
N GLU A 166 6.46 -29.89 8.86
CA GLU A 166 6.07 -29.41 10.19
C GLU A 166 5.58 -27.96 10.10
N GLY A 167 4.50 -27.60 10.81
CA GLY A 167 3.95 -26.25 10.85
C GLY A 167 2.78 -26.05 9.91
N SER A 168 2.71 -24.88 9.27
CA SER A 168 1.66 -24.51 8.31
C SER A 168 2.23 -23.63 7.20
N ILE A 169 1.73 -23.82 5.99
CA ILE A 169 2.06 -22.99 4.81
C ILE A 169 0.82 -22.33 4.28
N ALA A 170 0.89 -21.02 4.01
CA ALA A 170 0.00 -20.33 3.09
C ALA A 170 0.69 -20.25 1.72
N LEU A 171 0.21 -21.04 0.78
CA LEU A 171 0.72 -21.12 -0.59
C LEU A 171 -0.18 -20.34 -1.52
N SER A 172 0.36 -19.30 -2.15
CA SER A 172 -0.34 -18.52 -3.18
C SER A 172 0.20 -18.90 -4.56
N CYS A 173 -0.64 -19.47 -5.41
CA CYS A 173 -0.33 -19.80 -6.80
C CYS A 173 -1.63 -19.79 -7.63
N ILE A 174 -1.52 -19.53 -8.94
CA ILE A 174 -2.67 -19.57 -9.88
C ILE A 174 -3.84 -18.68 -9.41
N ASN A 175 -3.54 -17.50 -8.86
CA ASN A 175 -4.53 -16.57 -8.28
C ASN A 175 -5.39 -17.17 -7.16
N GLN A 176 -4.94 -18.23 -6.52
CA GLN A 176 -5.60 -18.90 -5.41
C GLN A 176 -4.64 -19.02 -4.23
N GLU A 177 -5.20 -19.10 -3.03
CA GLU A 177 -4.46 -19.31 -1.79
C GLU A 177 -4.87 -20.63 -1.15
N PHE A 178 -3.88 -21.45 -0.77
CA PHE A 178 -4.05 -22.76 -0.16
C PHE A 178 -3.36 -22.79 1.20
N ILE A 179 -4.05 -23.31 2.20
CA ILE A 179 -3.45 -23.58 3.51
C ILE A 179 -3.07 -25.07 3.56
N MET A 180 -1.77 -25.35 3.62
CA MET A 180 -1.25 -26.71 3.73
C MET A 180 -1.04 -27.11 5.19
N LYS A 181 -1.28 -28.38 5.46
CA LYS A 181 -1.05 -29.06 6.75
C LYS A 181 0.16 -29.99 6.65
N PRO A 182 0.78 -30.39 7.79
CA PRO A 182 1.87 -31.34 7.79
C PRO A 182 1.56 -32.64 7.00
N ASN A 183 2.58 -33.20 6.37
CA ASN A 183 2.51 -34.36 5.47
C ASN A 183 1.73 -34.14 4.18
N GLN A 184 1.44 -32.91 3.81
CA GLN A 184 0.86 -32.57 2.52
C GLN A 184 1.90 -32.12 1.52
N THR A 185 1.72 -32.51 0.27
CA THR A 185 2.52 -32.06 -0.86
C THR A 185 1.59 -31.49 -1.93
N MET A 186 1.86 -30.22 -2.29
CA MET A 186 1.23 -29.55 -3.42
C MET A 186 2.14 -29.61 -4.63
N THR A 187 1.63 -30.10 -5.75
CA THR A 187 2.29 -30.04 -7.05
C THR A 187 1.47 -29.16 -7.97
N VAL A 188 2.10 -28.12 -8.52
CA VAL A 188 1.47 -27.16 -9.44
C VAL A 188 2.17 -27.29 -10.79
N ASN A 189 1.40 -27.49 -11.85
CA ASN A 189 1.91 -27.49 -13.22
C ASN A 189 1.95 -26.03 -13.72
N LYS A 190 3.14 -25.57 -14.17
CA LYS A 190 3.38 -24.22 -14.63
C LYS A 190 2.74 -23.91 -15.99
N LEU A 191 2.50 -24.94 -16.83
CA LEU A 191 2.01 -24.77 -18.20
C LEU A 191 0.50 -24.65 -18.26
N ASP A 192 -0.21 -25.61 -17.64
CA ASP A 192 -1.67 -25.68 -17.68
C ASP A 192 -2.35 -25.11 -16.44
N GLN A 193 -1.53 -24.63 -15.47
CA GLN A 193 -1.99 -24.04 -14.22
C GLN A 193 -2.89 -24.97 -13.40
N THR A 194 -2.71 -26.28 -13.54
CA THR A 194 -3.40 -27.27 -12.71
C THR A 194 -2.60 -27.55 -11.42
N TYR A 195 -3.31 -27.99 -10.40
CA TYR A 195 -2.65 -28.37 -9.14
C TYR A 195 -3.17 -29.69 -8.63
N LYS A 196 -2.33 -30.38 -7.85
CA LYS A 196 -2.65 -31.63 -7.18
C LYS A 196 -2.13 -31.57 -5.74
N LEU A 197 -3.04 -31.73 -4.78
CA LEU A 197 -2.70 -31.92 -3.37
C LEU A 197 -2.68 -33.41 -3.07
N THR A 198 -1.57 -33.89 -2.52
CA THR A 198 -1.40 -35.27 -2.06
C THR A 198 -0.99 -35.31 -0.61
N GLU A 199 -1.46 -36.28 0.14
CA GLU A 199 -0.96 -36.56 1.49
C GLU A 199 0.16 -37.60 1.35
N SER A 200 1.35 -37.24 1.79
CA SER A 200 2.50 -38.16 1.77
C SER A 200 2.58 -38.88 3.11
N ALA A 201 2.36 -40.17 3.10
CA ALA A 201 2.64 -41.02 4.26
C ALA A 201 4.15 -41.32 4.44
N ASP A 202 5.02 -40.92 3.49
CA ASP A 202 6.42 -41.34 3.42
C ASP A 202 7.40 -40.17 3.32
N TYR A 203 7.77 -39.60 4.46
CA TYR A 203 9.09 -38.97 4.66
C TYR A 203 9.70 -39.44 5.98
N ALA A 204 9.66 -40.77 6.24
CA ALA A 204 10.37 -41.43 7.33
C ALA A 204 11.43 -42.35 6.75
N GLU A 205 12.48 -41.77 6.11
CA GLU A 205 13.79 -42.38 5.94
C GLU A 205 14.88 -41.33 5.82
#